data_4ccb1dd121dfa6bb4764e523b772c27c
#
_entry.id   4ccb1dd121dfa6bb4764e523b772c27c
#
_cell.length_a   1.000
_cell.length_b   1.000
_cell.length_c   1.000
_cell.angle_alpha   90.00
_cell.angle_beta   90.00
_cell.angle_gamma   90.00
#
_symmetry.space_group_name_H-M   'P 1'
#
loop_
_entity.id
_entity.type
_entity.pdbx_description
1 polymer ?
#
loop_
_entity_poly.entity_id
_entity_poly.type
_entity_poly.pdbx_seq_one_letter_code
_entity_poly.pdbx_strand_id
1 'polypeptide(L)'
;MLPYRRTAVVLAVLFLTSLSVSASPAPQTLTKADIRQAERWLADLGYWTGPVDGVWDNVSRNALIAFQKVQRAKATGRLTRAEYNALSVASPPRPRELGEHIEVDLARQVLFLVDADGRVGNILPISSGSGKSFHENGYPETHAVTPCGHLEVYAKASGWKTSPLGEMHNPMYIVGGIAIHGSESVPAYPASHGCIRIPMFASSVLPRMVPKNTPVYVYGCKDERTFETVAAKPMAGVEAGGER
;
A
#
# COMPACT_ATOMS: atom_id res chain seq x y z
N MET A 1 -41.35 -83.53 -28.01
CA MET A 1 -40.57 -82.82 -26.98
C MET A 1 -40.23 -81.47 -27.54
N LEU A 2 -40.94 -80.37 -27.17
CA LEU A 2 -40.64 -79.01 -27.56
C LEU A 2 -39.85 -78.35 -26.43
N PRO A 3 -38.81 -77.55 -26.72
CA PRO A 3 -38.05 -76.80 -25.70
C PRO A 3 -38.74 -75.50 -25.35
N TYR A 4 -38.93 -75.26 -24.06
CA TYR A 4 -39.45 -74.07 -23.43
C TYR A 4 -38.45 -72.92 -23.51
N ARG A 5 -38.78 -71.87 -24.28
CA ARG A 5 -37.94 -70.59 -24.32
C ARG A 5 -38.31 -69.69 -23.14
N ARG A 6 -37.40 -69.50 -22.24
CA ARG A 6 -37.50 -68.49 -21.18
C ARG A 6 -37.15 -67.13 -21.73
N THR A 7 -38.12 -66.23 -21.81
CA THR A 7 -37.88 -64.79 -22.12
C THR A 7 -37.51 -64.10 -20.86
N ALA A 8 -36.28 -63.57 -20.79
CA ALA A 8 -35.83 -62.73 -19.70
C ALA A 8 -36.28 -61.29 -19.98
N VAL A 9 -37.12 -60.72 -19.11
CA VAL A 9 -37.52 -59.32 -19.12
C VAL A 9 -36.44 -58.53 -18.32
N VAL A 10 -35.68 -57.71 -19.02
CA VAL A 10 -34.73 -56.80 -18.39
C VAL A 10 -35.46 -55.50 -18.06
N LEU A 11 -35.71 -55.27 -16.77
CA LEU A 11 -36.23 -54.00 -16.25
C LEU A 11 -35.09 -52.98 -16.20
N ALA A 12 -35.07 -52.02 -17.11
CA ALA A 12 -34.16 -50.88 -17.06
C ALA A 12 -34.70 -49.84 -16.05
N VAL A 13 -34.04 -49.74 -14.90
CA VAL A 13 -34.34 -48.70 -13.91
C VAL A 13 -33.58 -47.44 -14.32
N LEU A 14 -34.29 -46.46 -14.85
CA LEU A 14 -33.76 -45.10 -15.13
C LEU A 14 -33.60 -44.34 -13.82
N PHE A 15 -32.35 -44.19 -13.34
CA PHE A 15 -32.03 -43.27 -12.27
C PHE A 15 -32.01 -41.83 -12.84
N LEU A 16 -33.05 -41.05 -12.61
CA LEU A 16 -33.03 -39.60 -12.80
C LEU A 16 -32.22 -38.96 -11.68
N THR A 17 -30.97 -38.66 -11.95
CA THR A 17 -30.16 -37.79 -11.08
C THR A 17 -30.59 -36.34 -11.28
N SER A 18 -31.36 -35.79 -10.34
CA SER A 18 -31.67 -34.36 -10.30
C SER A 18 -30.42 -33.59 -9.97
N LEU A 19 -29.81 -32.91 -10.95
CA LEU A 19 -28.78 -31.90 -10.72
C LEU A 19 -29.44 -30.70 -10.03
N SER A 20 -29.23 -30.57 -8.73
CA SER A 20 -29.56 -29.36 -7.98
C SER A 20 -28.58 -28.28 -8.39
N VAL A 21 -29.00 -27.39 -9.27
CA VAL A 21 -28.29 -26.16 -9.56
C VAL A 21 -28.40 -25.26 -8.33
N SER A 22 -27.34 -25.26 -7.49
CA SER A 22 -27.25 -24.28 -6.40
C SER A 22 -27.10 -22.90 -7.02
N ALA A 23 -28.14 -22.07 -6.98
CA ALA A 23 -28.08 -20.68 -7.35
C ALA A 23 -27.05 -19.99 -6.44
N SER A 24 -26.00 -19.39 -7.03
CA SER A 24 -25.09 -18.52 -6.28
C SER A 24 -25.89 -17.41 -5.60
N PRO A 25 -25.71 -17.17 -4.30
CA PRO A 25 -26.42 -16.10 -3.61
C PRO A 25 -26.09 -14.77 -4.30
N ALA A 26 -27.11 -13.94 -4.51
CA ALA A 26 -26.97 -12.61 -5.05
C ALA A 26 -25.91 -11.82 -4.24
N PRO A 27 -25.11 -10.94 -4.88
CA PRO A 27 -24.08 -10.17 -4.17
C PRO A 27 -24.74 -9.33 -3.07
N GLN A 28 -24.51 -9.71 -1.82
CA GLN A 28 -25.02 -8.98 -0.66
C GLN A 28 -24.38 -7.62 -0.58
N THR A 29 -25.17 -6.56 -0.68
CA THR A 29 -24.73 -5.19 -0.46
C THR A 29 -24.26 -5.03 0.98
N LEU A 30 -23.08 -4.39 1.19
CA LEU A 30 -22.58 -4.10 2.52
C LEU A 30 -23.40 -2.99 3.17
N THR A 31 -23.78 -3.20 4.41
CA THR A 31 -24.50 -2.21 5.22
C THR A 31 -23.54 -1.19 5.83
N LYS A 32 -24.06 -0.08 6.39
CA LYS A 32 -23.25 0.86 7.15
C LYS A 32 -22.54 0.21 8.35
N ALA A 33 -23.17 -0.77 8.99
CA ALA A 33 -22.58 -1.54 10.08
C ALA A 33 -21.41 -2.41 9.59
N ASP A 34 -21.54 -3.04 8.41
CA ASP A 34 -20.46 -3.80 7.79
C ASP A 34 -19.27 -2.89 7.44
N ILE A 35 -19.53 -1.68 6.89
CA ILE A 35 -18.50 -0.70 6.57
C ILE A 35 -17.74 -0.31 7.83
N ARG A 36 -18.45 0.06 8.90
CA ARG A 36 -17.83 0.41 10.19
C ARG A 36 -17.00 -0.74 10.76
N GLN A 37 -17.47 -1.98 10.60
CA GLN A 37 -16.71 -3.14 11.06
C GLN A 37 -15.44 -3.37 10.22
N ALA A 38 -15.49 -3.16 8.90
CA ALA A 38 -14.33 -3.24 8.03
C ALA A 38 -13.29 -2.16 8.37
N GLU A 39 -13.72 -0.91 8.64
CA GLU A 39 -12.86 0.18 9.11
C GLU A 39 -12.19 -0.18 10.44
N ARG A 40 -12.94 -0.77 11.38
CA ARG A 40 -12.38 -1.22 12.65
C ARG A 40 -11.29 -2.26 12.46
N TRP A 41 -11.54 -3.28 11.65
CA TRP A 41 -10.52 -4.29 11.36
C TRP A 41 -9.29 -3.69 10.68
N LEU A 42 -9.48 -2.78 9.71
CA LEU A 42 -8.36 -2.07 9.11
C LEU A 42 -7.55 -1.30 10.16
N ALA A 43 -8.21 -0.58 11.07
CA ALA A 43 -7.55 0.15 12.16
C ALA A 43 -6.80 -0.79 13.11
N ASP A 44 -7.43 -1.89 13.54
CA ASP A 44 -6.84 -2.90 14.42
C ASP A 44 -5.63 -3.59 13.78
N LEU A 45 -5.63 -3.72 12.44
CA LEU A 45 -4.50 -4.23 11.65
C LEU A 45 -3.40 -3.19 11.41
N GLY A 46 -3.57 -1.95 11.87
CA GLY A 46 -2.60 -0.86 11.73
C GLY A 46 -2.74 -0.01 10.48
N TYR A 47 -3.75 -0.21 9.65
CA TYR A 47 -3.98 0.63 8.46
C TYR A 47 -4.58 1.99 8.83
N TRP A 48 -4.15 3.04 8.15
CA TRP A 48 -4.63 4.40 8.42
C TRP A 48 -6.02 4.63 7.84
N THR A 49 -7.07 4.43 8.66
CA THR A 49 -8.48 4.50 8.23
C THR A 49 -9.15 5.86 8.46
N GLY A 50 -8.56 6.73 9.26
CA GLY A 50 -9.31 7.88 9.80
C GLY A 50 -10.38 7.45 10.82
N PRO A 51 -11.50 8.20 10.97
CA PRO A 51 -12.59 7.84 11.87
C PRO A 51 -13.27 6.52 11.48
N VAL A 52 -13.64 5.71 12.48
CA VAL A 52 -14.41 4.47 12.29
C VAL A 52 -15.88 4.80 12.43
N ASP A 53 -16.52 5.31 11.38
CA ASP A 53 -17.89 5.86 11.44
C ASP A 53 -18.89 5.16 10.49
N GLY A 54 -18.40 4.25 9.65
CA GLY A 54 -19.20 3.53 8.66
C GLY A 54 -19.47 4.34 7.40
N VAL A 55 -18.64 5.35 7.11
CA VAL A 55 -18.63 6.12 5.87
C VAL A 55 -17.40 5.73 5.06
N TRP A 56 -17.60 5.07 3.93
CA TRP A 56 -16.50 4.63 3.05
C TRP A 56 -15.91 5.81 2.26
N ASP A 57 -15.06 6.55 2.90
CA ASP A 57 -14.42 7.74 2.36
C ASP A 57 -13.09 7.47 1.63
N ASN A 58 -12.37 8.53 1.26
CA ASN A 58 -11.07 8.40 0.61
C ASN A 58 -10.00 7.84 1.56
N VAL A 59 -10.10 8.07 2.87
CA VAL A 59 -9.11 7.56 3.84
C VAL A 59 -9.30 6.07 4.02
N SER A 60 -10.53 5.60 4.27
CA SER A 60 -10.90 4.19 4.35
C SER A 60 -10.54 3.43 3.07
N ARG A 61 -10.78 4.06 1.90
CA ARG A 61 -10.37 3.50 0.60
C ARG A 61 -8.86 3.30 0.50
N ASN A 62 -8.05 4.28 0.91
CA ASN A 62 -6.59 4.17 0.89
C ASN A 62 -6.09 3.11 1.88
N ALA A 63 -6.70 2.99 3.06
CA ALA A 63 -6.41 1.92 4.01
C ALA A 63 -6.63 0.53 3.40
N LEU A 64 -7.75 0.34 2.69
CA LEU A 64 -8.02 -0.90 1.97
C LEU A 64 -7.04 -1.14 0.82
N ILE A 65 -6.65 -0.11 0.07
CA ILE A 65 -5.60 -0.23 -0.96
C ILE A 65 -4.29 -0.73 -0.33
N ALA A 66 -3.90 -0.18 0.83
CA ALA A 66 -2.70 -0.63 1.53
C ALA A 66 -2.85 -2.09 1.99
N PHE A 67 -3.99 -2.48 2.55
CA PHE A 67 -4.30 -3.86 2.91
C PHE A 67 -4.19 -4.81 1.71
N GLN A 68 -4.85 -4.48 0.59
CA GLN A 68 -4.79 -5.29 -0.63
C GLN A 68 -3.35 -5.45 -1.14
N LYS A 69 -2.53 -4.38 -1.10
CA LYS A 69 -1.10 -4.42 -1.47
C LYS A 69 -0.30 -5.33 -0.54
N VAL A 70 -0.50 -5.25 0.78
CA VAL A 70 0.15 -6.14 1.76
C VAL A 70 -0.21 -7.59 1.49
N GLN A 71 -1.46 -7.88 1.17
CA GLN A 71 -1.95 -9.21 0.80
C GLN A 71 -1.58 -9.65 -0.63
N ARG A 72 -0.85 -8.80 -1.39
CA ARG A 72 -0.51 -9.04 -2.81
C ARG A 72 -1.74 -9.24 -3.71
N ALA A 73 -2.88 -8.70 -3.31
CA ALA A 73 -4.12 -8.69 -4.06
C ALA A 73 -4.19 -7.46 -5.00
N LYS A 74 -5.15 -7.46 -5.92
CA LYS A 74 -5.40 -6.31 -6.79
C LYS A 74 -5.86 -5.11 -5.97
N ALA A 75 -5.07 -4.04 -5.97
CA ALA A 75 -5.30 -2.81 -5.19
C ALA A 75 -6.40 -1.94 -5.81
N THR A 76 -7.66 -2.29 -5.58
CA THR A 76 -8.84 -1.61 -6.13
C THR A 76 -9.42 -0.54 -5.21
N GLY A 77 -9.21 -0.67 -3.91
CA GLY A 77 -9.85 0.15 -2.88
C GLY A 77 -11.37 -0.01 -2.81
N ARG A 78 -11.93 -1.05 -3.43
CA ARG A 78 -13.36 -1.35 -3.38
C ARG A 78 -13.64 -2.40 -2.31
N LEU A 79 -14.39 -2.01 -1.30
CA LEU A 79 -14.82 -2.92 -0.26
C LEU A 79 -15.97 -3.79 -0.81
N THR A 80 -15.67 -5.05 -1.11
CA THR A 80 -16.66 -6.07 -1.49
C THR A 80 -16.83 -7.06 -0.34
N ARG A 81 -17.75 -8.02 -0.48
CA ARG A 81 -17.91 -9.08 0.51
C ARG A 81 -16.64 -9.95 0.62
N ALA A 82 -15.87 -10.10 -0.45
CA ALA A 82 -14.61 -10.83 -0.43
C ALA A 82 -13.55 -10.11 0.43
N GLU A 83 -13.37 -8.80 0.26
CA GLU A 83 -12.48 -7.99 1.10
C GLU A 83 -12.94 -7.96 2.56
N TYR A 84 -14.25 -7.81 2.80
CA TYR A 84 -14.82 -7.87 4.14
C TYR A 84 -14.45 -9.17 4.86
N ASN A 85 -14.64 -10.31 4.20
CA ASN A 85 -14.29 -11.62 4.75
C ASN A 85 -12.76 -11.77 4.94
N ALA A 86 -11.95 -11.27 4.00
CA ALA A 86 -10.50 -11.30 4.13
C ALA A 86 -10.00 -10.48 5.33
N LEU A 87 -10.59 -9.31 5.59
CA LEU A 87 -10.27 -8.48 6.75
C LEU A 87 -10.56 -9.18 8.07
N SER A 88 -11.67 -9.95 8.15
CA SER A 88 -12.10 -10.61 9.39
C SER A 88 -11.15 -11.70 9.90
N VAL A 89 -10.28 -12.23 9.03
CA VAL A 89 -9.33 -13.30 9.35
C VAL A 89 -7.86 -12.89 9.20
N ALA A 90 -7.62 -11.62 8.84
CA ALA A 90 -6.27 -11.11 8.65
C ALA A 90 -5.53 -10.93 9.99
N SER A 91 -4.20 -10.97 9.92
CA SER A 91 -3.33 -10.65 11.04
C SER A 91 -2.53 -9.39 10.74
N PRO A 92 -2.17 -8.59 11.78
CA PRO A 92 -1.30 -7.44 11.61
C PRO A 92 0.02 -7.82 10.95
N PRO A 93 0.55 -7.03 10.01
CA PRO A 93 1.87 -7.25 9.47
C PRO A 93 2.93 -7.05 10.56
N ARG A 94 4.07 -7.74 10.41
CA ARG A 94 5.20 -7.59 11.32
C ARG A 94 6.26 -6.72 10.65
N PRO A 95 6.95 -5.84 11.41
CA PRO A 95 8.08 -5.10 10.90
C PRO A 95 9.25 -6.03 10.62
N ARG A 96 10.20 -5.58 9.81
CA ARG A 96 11.46 -6.29 9.55
C ARG A 96 12.53 -5.92 10.56
N GLU A 97 12.53 -4.64 11.00
CA GLU A 97 13.50 -4.07 11.90
C GLU A 97 12.86 -3.76 13.25
N LEU A 98 13.68 -3.59 14.29
CA LEU A 98 13.26 -3.26 15.64
C LEU A 98 13.41 -1.75 15.91
N GLY A 99 12.64 -1.27 16.90
CA GLY A 99 12.64 0.14 17.33
C GLY A 99 11.78 1.03 16.46
N GLU A 100 11.81 2.33 16.74
CA GLU A 100 11.01 3.33 16.03
C GLU A 100 11.63 3.69 14.68
N HIS A 101 10.91 3.46 13.58
CA HIS A 101 11.38 3.73 12.22
C HIS A 101 10.25 3.75 11.20
N ILE A 102 10.60 4.10 9.96
CA ILE A 102 9.75 3.94 8.79
C ILE A 102 10.29 2.77 7.96
N GLU A 103 9.40 1.86 7.54
CA GLU A 103 9.70 0.87 6.50
C GLU A 103 8.99 1.21 5.20
N VAL A 104 9.69 1.09 4.07
CA VAL A 104 9.15 1.28 2.72
C VAL A 104 9.36 0.02 1.91
N ASP A 105 8.29 -0.71 1.66
CA ASP A 105 8.29 -1.90 0.80
C ASP A 105 7.96 -1.51 -0.65
N LEU A 106 8.99 -1.36 -1.46
CA LEU A 106 8.85 -0.99 -2.88
C LEU A 106 8.20 -2.10 -3.71
N ALA A 107 8.36 -3.37 -3.32
CA ALA A 107 7.75 -4.48 -4.04
C ALA A 107 6.22 -4.54 -3.86
N ARG A 108 5.73 -4.13 -2.68
CA ARG A 108 4.30 -4.04 -2.36
C ARG A 108 3.74 -2.62 -2.51
N GLN A 109 4.60 -1.61 -2.63
CA GLN A 109 4.22 -0.19 -2.69
C GLN A 109 3.43 0.23 -1.45
N VAL A 110 3.98 -0.04 -0.27
CA VAL A 110 3.43 0.33 1.05
C VAL A 110 4.52 0.94 1.94
N LEU A 111 4.09 1.83 2.83
CA LEU A 111 4.88 2.39 3.91
C LEU A 111 4.28 1.94 5.24
N PHE A 112 5.13 1.53 6.17
CA PHE A 112 4.79 1.20 7.55
C PHE A 112 5.46 2.21 8.48
N LEU A 113 4.72 2.76 9.43
CA LEU A 113 5.29 3.46 10.56
C LEU A 113 5.37 2.47 11.72
N VAL A 114 6.57 2.26 12.24
CA VAL A 114 6.83 1.33 13.35
C VAL A 114 7.14 2.14 14.59
N ASP A 115 6.46 1.83 15.69
CA ASP A 115 6.67 2.50 16.97
C ASP A 115 7.86 1.90 17.77
N ALA A 116 8.19 2.53 18.89
CA ALA A 116 9.27 2.08 19.77
C ALA A 116 9.07 0.66 20.34
N ASP A 117 7.84 0.20 20.45
CA ASP A 117 7.48 -1.15 20.90
C ASP A 117 7.55 -2.19 19.77
N GLY A 118 7.89 -1.76 18.55
CA GLY A 118 7.94 -2.63 17.36
C GLY A 118 6.57 -2.96 16.79
N ARG A 119 5.53 -2.16 17.11
CA ARG A 119 4.20 -2.32 16.51
C ARG A 119 4.13 -1.56 15.21
N VAL A 120 3.59 -2.21 14.19
CA VAL A 120 3.30 -1.56 12.91
C VAL A 120 1.98 -0.81 13.02
N GLY A 121 2.04 0.49 12.77
CA GLY A 121 0.87 1.35 12.69
C GLY A 121 0.90 2.27 11.49
N ASN A 122 -0.21 2.97 11.22
CA ASN A 122 -0.31 3.96 10.15
C ASN A 122 0.21 3.46 8.79
N ILE A 123 -0.20 2.26 8.40
CA ILE A 123 0.17 1.66 7.10
C ILE A 123 -0.50 2.44 5.98
N LEU A 124 0.30 2.89 5.01
CA LEU A 124 -0.13 3.73 3.89
C LEU A 124 0.20 3.10 2.54
N PRO A 125 -0.65 3.25 1.53
CA PRO A 125 -0.26 2.97 0.16
C PRO A 125 0.68 4.06 -0.31
N ILE A 126 1.68 3.68 -1.13
CA ILE A 126 2.61 4.62 -1.74
C ILE A 126 2.65 4.46 -3.26
N SER A 127 3.31 5.43 -3.91
CA SER A 127 3.75 5.32 -5.30
C SER A 127 5.18 5.84 -5.39
N SER A 128 6.12 4.92 -5.64
CA SER A 128 7.56 5.18 -5.70
C SER A 128 8.05 5.46 -7.12
N GLY A 129 9.36 5.58 -7.32
CA GLY A 129 10.00 5.76 -8.61
C GLY A 129 9.58 4.72 -9.64
N SER A 130 9.24 5.19 -10.85
CA SER A 130 8.69 4.37 -11.93
C SER A 130 9.72 3.41 -12.56
N GLY A 131 11.00 3.63 -12.33
CA GLY A 131 12.11 2.92 -12.98
C GLY A 131 12.33 3.32 -14.43
N LYS A 132 11.54 4.23 -14.99
CA LYS A 132 11.67 4.69 -16.38
C LYS A 132 12.78 5.72 -16.50
N SER A 133 13.46 5.74 -17.66
CA SER A 133 14.32 6.87 -18.02
C SER A 133 13.49 8.13 -18.20
N PHE A 134 14.05 9.26 -17.80
CA PHE A 134 13.51 10.58 -18.07
C PHE A 134 14.66 11.55 -18.36
N HIS A 135 14.36 12.57 -19.13
CA HIS A 135 15.27 13.65 -19.45
C HIS A 135 14.68 14.95 -18.95
N GLU A 136 15.49 15.73 -18.27
CA GLU A 136 15.13 17.07 -17.84
C GLU A 136 16.14 18.06 -18.37
N ASN A 137 15.68 19.24 -18.81
CA ASN A 137 16.52 20.28 -19.41
C ASN A 137 17.67 20.64 -18.47
N GLY A 138 18.92 20.48 -18.97
CA GLY A 138 20.15 20.76 -18.23
C GLY A 138 20.71 19.60 -17.40
N TYR A 139 20.06 18.45 -17.39
CA TYR A 139 20.54 17.23 -16.70
C TYR A 139 20.73 16.07 -17.70
N PRO A 140 21.71 15.17 -17.46
CA PRO A 140 21.83 13.95 -18.25
C PRO A 140 20.60 13.06 -18.07
N GLU A 141 20.34 12.20 -19.05
CA GLU A 141 19.31 11.17 -18.93
C GLU A 141 19.52 10.34 -17.65
N THR A 142 18.47 10.22 -16.86
CA THR A 142 18.51 9.49 -15.60
C THR A 142 17.31 8.57 -15.44
N HIS A 143 17.37 7.69 -14.44
CA HIS A 143 16.28 6.76 -14.14
C HIS A 143 15.50 7.20 -12.91
N ALA A 144 14.19 7.09 -12.99
CA ALA A 144 13.23 7.40 -11.92
C ALA A 144 13.24 6.33 -10.83
N VAL A 145 14.33 6.17 -10.08
CA VAL A 145 14.54 5.11 -9.11
C VAL A 145 14.42 5.63 -7.69
N THR A 146 13.65 4.94 -6.85
CA THR A 146 13.72 5.09 -5.40
C THR A 146 14.81 4.14 -4.89
N PRO A 147 15.88 4.64 -4.23
CA PRO A 147 16.98 3.79 -3.77
C PRO A 147 16.54 2.93 -2.58
N CYS A 148 17.01 1.69 -2.53
CA CYS A 148 16.95 0.86 -1.33
C CYS A 148 18.10 1.17 -0.37
N GLY A 149 17.92 0.86 0.90
CA GLY A 149 18.96 0.96 1.92
C GLY A 149 18.45 1.41 3.27
N HIS A 150 19.39 1.62 4.16
CA HIS A 150 19.16 2.21 5.48
C HIS A 150 19.40 3.70 5.37
N LEU A 151 18.35 4.46 5.38
CA LEU A 151 18.30 5.92 5.22
C LEU A 151 17.79 6.56 6.50
N GLU A 152 17.68 7.89 6.51
CA GLU A 152 17.07 8.65 7.60
C GLU A 152 16.32 9.89 7.07
N VAL A 153 15.38 10.39 7.84
CA VAL A 153 14.76 11.68 7.57
C VAL A 153 15.75 12.80 7.95
N TYR A 154 16.59 13.22 7.02
CA TYR A 154 17.64 14.23 7.30
C TYR A 154 17.12 15.67 7.28
N ALA A 155 16.03 15.96 6.58
CA ALA A 155 15.43 17.29 6.50
C ALA A 155 13.92 17.20 6.25
N LYS A 156 13.19 18.24 6.65
CA LYS A 156 11.76 18.39 6.39
C LYS A 156 11.46 19.81 5.93
N ALA A 157 10.40 19.96 5.12
CA ALA A 157 9.87 21.27 4.77
C ALA A 157 8.35 21.26 4.89
N SER A 158 7.76 22.42 5.17
CA SER A 158 6.31 22.58 5.31
C SER A 158 5.70 23.19 4.05
N GLY A 159 4.43 22.86 3.81
CA GLY A 159 3.69 23.34 2.66
C GLY A 159 4.14 22.74 1.33
N TRP A 160 3.70 23.35 0.25
CA TRP A 160 4.08 22.95 -1.09
C TRP A 160 5.51 23.37 -1.43
N LYS A 161 6.26 22.47 -2.02
CA LYS A 161 7.61 22.71 -2.57
C LYS A 161 7.62 22.30 -4.03
N THR A 162 8.00 23.23 -4.89
CA THR A 162 8.15 23.01 -6.33
C THR A 162 9.57 22.57 -6.63
N SER A 163 9.71 21.55 -7.44
CA SER A 163 10.98 21.11 -8.03
C SER A 163 10.81 21.02 -9.54
N PRO A 164 11.88 20.93 -10.33
CA PRO A 164 11.78 20.66 -11.75
C PRO A 164 10.97 19.40 -12.08
N LEU A 165 10.97 18.40 -11.18
CA LEU A 165 10.28 17.12 -11.35
C LEU A 165 8.83 17.10 -10.79
N GLY A 166 8.31 18.26 -10.36
CA GLY A 166 6.96 18.42 -9.87
C GLY A 166 6.87 18.95 -8.45
N GLU A 167 5.67 18.90 -7.90
CA GLU A 167 5.33 19.46 -6.59
C GLU A 167 5.29 18.39 -5.50
N MET A 168 5.70 18.78 -4.30
CA MET A 168 5.74 17.95 -3.10
C MET A 168 5.06 18.67 -1.95
N HIS A 169 4.09 18.04 -1.30
CA HIS A 169 3.45 18.60 -0.10
C HIS A 169 4.11 18.04 1.17
N ASN A 170 4.59 18.94 2.04
CA ASN A 170 5.25 18.59 3.32
C ASN A 170 6.33 17.50 3.17
N PRO A 171 7.35 17.68 2.33
CA PRO A 171 8.36 16.66 2.09
C PRO A 171 9.23 16.38 3.31
N MET A 172 9.49 15.09 3.53
CA MET A 172 10.52 14.57 4.43
C MET A 172 11.62 13.96 3.56
N TYR A 173 12.77 14.62 3.47
CA TYR A 173 13.88 14.22 2.62
C TYR A 173 14.67 13.08 3.28
N ILE A 174 14.96 12.04 2.49
CA ILE A 174 15.60 10.81 2.98
C ILE A 174 16.97 10.54 2.34
N VAL A 175 17.18 10.98 1.09
CA VAL A 175 18.48 10.92 0.41
C VAL A 175 18.50 11.88 -0.77
N GLY A 176 19.52 12.74 -0.87
CA GLY A 176 19.61 13.73 -1.94
C GLY A 176 18.32 14.56 -2.04
N GLY A 177 17.72 14.65 -3.23
CA GLY A 177 16.42 15.31 -3.46
C GLY A 177 15.20 14.38 -3.28
N ILE A 178 15.40 13.11 -2.91
CA ILE A 178 14.31 12.14 -2.75
C ILE A 178 13.67 12.30 -1.38
N ALA A 179 12.33 12.39 -1.38
CA ALA A 179 11.53 12.60 -0.19
C ALA A 179 10.31 11.68 -0.13
N ILE A 180 9.81 11.47 1.09
CA ILE A 180 8.44 11.00 1.36
C ILE A 180 7.56 12.25 1.42
N HIS A 181 6.56 12.37 0.55
CA HIS A 181 5.76 13.59 0.44
C HIS A 181 4.33 13.33 0.01
N GLY A 182 3.44 14.24 0.34
CA GLY A 182 2.07 14.24 -0.15
C GLY A 182 1.97 14.52 -1.63
N SER A 183 1.09 13.78 -2.30
CA SER A 183 0.76 14.00 -3.70
C SER A 183 -0.74 13.80 -3.93
N GLU A 184 -1.34 14.60 -4.79
CA GLU A 184 -2.72 14.41 -5.21
C GLU A 184 -2.91 13.11 -6.01
N SER A 185 -1.81 12.59 -6.60
CA SER A 185 -1.80 11.34 -7.36
C SER A 185 -0.89 10.30 -6.72
N VAL A 186 -1.52 9.27 -6.11
CA VAL A 186 -0.84 8.10 -5.55
C VAL A 186 -1.43 6.84 -6.19
N PRO A 187 -1.06 6.54 -7.45
CA PRO A 187 -1.54 5.33 -8.11
C PRO A 187 -1.04 4.06 -7.40
N ALA A 188 -1.71 2.95 -7.63
CA ALA A 188 -1.38 1.68 -6.98
C ALA A 188 -0.04 1.07 -7.44
N TYR A 189 0.65 1.69 -8.39
CA TYR A 189 1.91 1.25 -9.01
C TYR A 189 2.97 2.36 -8.94
N PRO A 190 4.27 2.05 -9.13
CA PRO A 190 5.34 3.03 -9.18
C PRO A 190 5.14 4.03 -10.33
N ALA A 191 5.13 5.34 -10.04
CA ALA A 191 4.84 6.39 -11.02
C ALA A 191 5.57 7.72 -10.77
N SER A 192 6.42 7.82 -9.75
CA SER A 192 7.20 9.03 -9.46
C SER A 192 8.54 9.04 -10.21
N HIS A 193 9.28 10.15 -10.11
CA HIS A 193 10.66 10.29 -10.58
C HIS A 193 11.72 9.80 -9.57
N GLY A 194 11.28 9.22 -8.43
CA GLY A 194 12.16 8.69 -7.38
C GLY A 194 11.62 8.93 -5.98
N CYS A 195 10.88 10.00 -5.75
CA CYS A 195 10.23 10.27 -4.47
C CYS A 195 9.18 9.22 -4.11
N ILE A 196 8.85 9.13 -2.84
CA ILE A 196 7.82 8.25 -2.28
C ILE A 196 6.57 9.09 -2.05
N ARG A 197 5.58 8.96 -2.96
CA ARG A 197 4.30 9.67 -2.84
C ARG A 197 3.42 8.98 -1.82
N ILE A 198 2.83 9.75 -0.91
CA ILE A 198 1.82 9.32 0.05
C ILE A 198 0.52 10.14 -0.13
N PRO A 199 -0.64 9.64 0.33
CA PRO A 199 -1.91 10.39 0.27
C PRO A 199 -1.82 11.74 1.00
N MET A 200 -2.51 12.74 0.49
CA MET A 200 -2.50 14.12 1.01
C MET A 200 -2.90 14.21 2.49
N PHE A 201 -3.91 13.44 2.93
CA PHE A 201 -4.32 13.44 4.34
C PHE A 201 -3.18 13.00 5.27
N ALA A 202 -2.37 12.03 4.85
CA ALA A 202 -1.24 11.54 5.63
C ALA A 202 -0.10 12.56 5.67
N SER A 203 0.19 13.25 4.56
CA SER A 203 1.27 14.24 4.51
C SER A 203 1.03 15.47 5.39
N SER A 204 -0.21 15.72 5.78
CA SER A 204 -0.54 16.80 6.73
C SER A 204 -0.24 16.42 8.18
N VAL A 205 -0.10 15.13 8.49
CA VAL A 205 0.05 14.61 9.85
C VAL A 205 1.40 13.92 10.06
N LEU A 206 1.81 13.04 9.15
CA LEU A 206 3.00 12.20 9.26
C LEU A 206 4.30 12.97 9.58
N PRO A 207 4.58 14.16 8.97
CA PRO A 207 5.80 14.91 9.29
C PRO A 207 5.87 15.43 10.73
N ARG A 208 4.72 15.53 11.42
CA ARG A 208 4.69 15.89 12.85
C ARG A 208 4.92 14.68 13.76
N MET A 209 4.57 13.48 13.29
CA MET A 209 4.78 12.22 14.02
C MET A 209 6.21 11.69 13.88
N VAL A 210 6.88 12.03 12.78
CA VAL A 210 8.21 11.51 12.43
C VAL A 210 9.26 12.56 12.76
N PRO A 211 10.10 12.37 13.79
CA PRO A 211 11.22 13.26 14.10
C PRO A 211 12.26 13.33 12.96
N LYS A 212 13.12 14.36 12.99
CA LYS A 212 14.36 14.36 12.18
C LYS A 212 15.27 13.24 12.70
N ASN A 213 16.04 12.63 11.80
CA ASN A 213 16.93 11.48 12.03
C ASN A 213 16.18 10.15 12.33
N THR A 214 14.84 10.10 12.13
CA THR A 214 14.12 8.83 12.16
C THR A 214 14.67 7.91 11.07
N PRO A 215 15.06 6.66 11.39
CA PRO A 215 15.52 5.68 10.42
C PRO A 215 14.44 5.37 9.38
N VAL A 216 14.86 5.18 8.12
CA VAL A 216 13.98 4.80 7.01
C VAL A 216 14.60 3.61 6.28
N TYR A 217 14.01 2.45 6.42
CA TYR A 217 14.45 1.24 5.75
C TYR A 217 13.66 1.05 4.46
N VAL A 218 14.36 1.15 3.32
CA VAL A 218 13.76 0.99 1.99
C VAL A 218 14.22 -0.34 1.40
N TYR A 219 13.31 -1.22 1.04
CA TYR A 219 13.60 -2.55 0.52
C TYR A 219 12.66 -2.97 -0.62
N GLY A 220 12.97 -4.09 -1.27
CA GLY A 220 12.19 -4.60 -2.40
C GLY A 220 12.53 -3.95 -3.74
N CYS A 221 13.74 -3.43 -3.90
CA CYS A 221 14.26 -2.98 -5.18
C CYS A 221 14.42 -4.15 -6.17
N LYS A 222 14.31 -3.84 -7.47
CA LYS A 222 14.55 -4.83 -8.53
C LYS A 222 16.02 -5.19 -8.69
N ASP A 223 16.90 -4.22 -8.43
CA ASP A 223 18.36 -4.42 -8.41
C ASP A 223 18.83 -4.21 -6.97
N GLU A 224 19.34 -5.25 -6.34
CA GLU A 224 19.93 -5.20 -4.98
C GLU A 224 21.29 -4.49 -4.98
N ARG A 225 21.40 -3.31 -5.54
CA ARG A 225 22.51 -2.43 -5.20
C ARG A 225 22.19 -1.83 -3.84
N THR A 226 22.59 -2.55 -2.79
CA THR A 226 22.68 -2.07 -1.43
C THR A 226 23.51 -0.79 -1.44
N PHE A 227 22.87 0.35 -1.28
CA PHE A 227 23.58 1.54 -0.88
C PHE A 227 23.93 1.35 0.61
N GLU A 228 25.14 0.89 0.90
CA GLU A 228 25.74 1.14 2.20
C GLU A 228 25.55 2.62 2.50
N THR A 229 25.20 2.92 3.74
CA THR A 229 24.90 4.24 4.30
C THR A 229 25.59 5.36 3.53
N VAL A 230 24.89 5.93 2.55
CA VAL A 230 25.37 7.15 1.91
C VAL A 230 25.07 8.26 2.91
N ALA A 231 26.10 8.62 3.67
CA ALA A 231 26.07 9.83 4.50
C ALA A 231 25.52 10.96 3.64
N ALA A 232 24.38 11.51 4.05
CA ALA A 232 23.64 12.51 3.30
C ALA A 232 24.53 13.71 3.00
N LYS A 233 25.03 13.80 1.76
CA LYS A 233 25.70 15.01 1.29
C LYS A 233 24.59 15.99 0.93
N PRO A 234 24.46 17.12 1.63
CA PRO A 234 23.46 18.13 1.30
C PRO A 234 23.68 18.59 -0.14
N MET A 235 22.64 18.62 -0.96
CA MET A 235 22.71 19.35 -2.22
C MET A 235 22.95 20.82 -1.91
N ALA A 236 24.05 21.36 -2.42
CA ALA A 236 24.31 22.79 -2.36
C ALA A 236 23.17 23.51 -3.10
N GLY A 237 22.33 24.28 -2.37
CA GLY A 237 21.30 25.10 -2.98
C GLY A 237 19.89 25.06 -2.35
N VAL A 238 19.64 24.24 -1.33
CA VAL A 238 18.39 24.37 -0.55
C VAL A 238 18.69 25.24 0.67
N GLU A 239 18.70 26.55 0.49
CA GLU A 239 18.66 27.46 1.64
C GLU A 239 17.35 27.24 2.40
N ALA A 240 17.47 26.90 3.67
CA ALA A 240 16.39 26.95 4.62
C ALA A 240 15.90 28.39 4.67
N GLY A 241 14.77 28.67 4.05
CA GLY A 241 14.11 29.97 4.15
C GLY A 241 13.88 30.30 5.61
N GLY A 242 14.66 31.27 6.11
CA GLY A 242 14.60 31.78 7.46
C GLY A 242 13.19 32.32 7.75
N GLU A 243 12.72 32.06 8.93
CA GLU A 243 11.60 32.72 9.57
C GLU A 243 11.80 34.26 9.53
N ARG A 244 10.77 34.93 9.01
CA ARG A 244 10.44 36.29 9.38
C ARG A 244 8.93 36.37 9.60
#